data_89bf6bc8ea1ba0b1dc6e81cb68795c14
#
_entry.id   89bf6bc8ea1ba0b1dc6e81cb68795c14
#
_cell.length_a   1.000
_cell.length_b   1.000
_cell.length_c   1.000
_cell.angle_alpha   90.00
_cell.angle_beta   90.00
_cell.angle_gamma   90.00
#
_symmetry.space_group_name_H-M   'P 1'
#
loop_
_entity.id
_entity.type
_entity.pdbx_description
1 polymer ?
#
loop_
_entity_poly.entity_id
_entity_poly.type
_entity_poly.pdbx_seq_one_letter_code
_entity_poly.pdbx_strand_id
1 'polypeptide(L)'
;MPAIPGRRAVGLSEKLRYYIYRRGQRFDAHVDVSNRGVRPGEATEYTLLVYLNGQECGLQGGDTVFFANKRTELCRVEPQTGLMLLHAHGDRCLLHAGDAVRKGEKYVLRADVMYGPA
;
A
#
# COMPACT_ATOMS: atom_id res chain seq x y z
N MET A 1 15.24 -0.35 -2.88
CA MET A 1 14.16 -1.35 -2.85
C MET A 1 14.60 -2.58 -2.06
N PRO A 2 13.69 -3.25 -1.36
CA PRO A 2 14.03 -4.45 -0.60
C PRO A 2 14.65 -5.53 -1.48
N ALA A 3 15.64 -6.22 -0.96
CA ALA A 3 16.32 -7.30 -1.66
C ALA A 3 15.48 -8.59 -1.59
N ILE A 4 15.32 -9.26 -2.72
CA ILE A 4 14.72 -10.58 -2.82
C ILE A 4 15.74 -11.49 -3.51
N PRO A 5 16.17 -12.60 -2.87
CA PRO A 5 17.17 -13.50 -3.45
C PRO A 5 16.79 -13.96 -4.87
N GLY A 6 17.73 -13.85 -5.80
CA GLY A 6 17.55 -14.23 -7.20
C GLY A 6 16.65 -13.29 -8.01
N ARG A 7 16.28 -12.15 -7.46
CA ARG A 7 15.37 -11.20 -8.11
C ARG A 7 15.85 -9.78 -7.97
N ARG A 8 15.37 -8.92 -8.84
CA ARG A 8 15.66 -7.48 -8.77
C ARG A 8 14.40 -6.68 -9.11
N ALA A 9 14.29 -5.50 -8.52
CA ALA A 9 13.25 -4.55 -8.90
C ALA A 9 13.52 -4.03 -10.32
N VAL A 10 12.53 -4.13 -11.19
CA VAL A 10 12.65 -3.75 -12.60
C VAL A 10 11.80 -2.55 -12.97
N GLY A 11 10.92 -2.10 -12.08
CA GLY A 11 10.09 -0.93 -12.32
C GLY A 11 8.75 -1.03 -11.60
N LEU A 12 7.83 -0.22 -12.04
CA LEU A 12 6.46 -0.21 -11.53
C LEU A 12 5.54 -0.93 -12.52
N SER A 13 4.49 -1.56 -11.99
CA SER A 13 3.39 -2.04 -12.82
C SER A 13 2.75 -0.88 -13.57
N GLU A 14 2.21 -1.15 -14.75
CA GLU A 14 1.51 -0.15 -15.56
C GLU A 14 0.24 0.38 -14.86
N LYS A 15 -0.31 -0.38 -13.91
CA LYS A 15 -1.51 0.02 -13.18
C LYS A 15 -1.14 0.95 -12.04
N LEU A 16 -1.16 2.24 -12.30
CA LEU A 16 -1.13 3.27 -11.27
C LEU A 16 -2.56 3.57 -10.87
N ARG A 17 -2.82 3.63 -9.57
CA ARG A 17 -4.16 3.90 -9.04
C ARG A 17 -4.11 5.13 -8.16
N TYR A 18 -5.13 5.96 -8.34
CA TYR A 18 -5.33 7.16 -7.56
C TYR A 18 -6.64 7.01 -6.79
N TYR A 19 -6.57 7.09 -5.46
CA TYR A 19 -7.73 6.92 -4.60
C TYR A 19 -8.05 8.21 -3.87
N ILE A 20 -9.34 8.51 -3.80
CA ILE A 20 -9.89 9.58 -2.96
C ILE A 20 -10.84 8.92 -1.98
N TYR A 21 -10.55 9.08 -0.68
CA TYR A 21 -11.44 8.63 0.38
C TYR A 21 -12.07 9.86 1.04
N ARG A 22 -13.39 9.90 1.03
CA ARG A 22 -14.17 10.94 1.67
C ARG A 22 -14.61 10.48 3.05
N ARG A 23 -15.16 11.41 3.83
CA ARG A 23 -15.64 11.15 5.18
C ARG A 23 -16.51 9.88 5.23
N GLY A 24 -16.16 8.97 6.14
CA GLY A 24 -16.83 7.70 6.34
C GLY A 24 -16.33 6.56 5.44
N GLN A 25 -15.59 6.86 4.40
CA GLN A 25 -15.05 5.84 3.50
C GLN A 25 -13.82 5.19 4.12
N ARG A 26 -13.71 3.89 3.89
CA ARG A 26 -12.64 3.04 4.42
C ARG A 26 -12.33 1.92 3.43
N PHE A 27 -11.25 1.22 3.68
CA PHE A 27 -10.90 0.00 2.95
C PHE A 27 -10.83 -1.14 3.96
N ASP A 28 -11.70 -2.13 3.81
CA ASP A 28 -11.76 -3.26 4.73
C ASP A 28 -10.47 -4.08 4.72
N ALA A 29 -10.24 -4.79 5.81
CA ALA A 29 -9.04 -5.61 5.98
C ALA A 29 -8.90 -6.64 4.86
N HIS A 30 -7.72 -6.71 4.27
CA HIS A 30 -7.40 -7.58 3.13
C HIS A 30 -5.90 -7.85 3.06
N VAL A 31 -5.52 -8.73 2.16
CA VAL A 31 -4.13 -8.94 1.75
C VAL A 31 -3.99 -8.62 0.27
N ASP A 32 -2.83 -8.12 -0.13
CA ASP A 32 -2.52 -7.89 -1.53
C ASP A 32 -1.87 -9.13 -2.12
N VAL A 33 -2.25 -9.48 -3.34
CA VAL A 33 -1.69 -10.62 -4.05
C VAL A 33 -0.68 -10.17 -5.09
N SER A 34 0.32 -11.02 -5.32
CA SER A 34 1.29 -10.81 -6.38
C SER A 34 0.65 -11.03 -7.75
N ASN A 35 0.93 -10.14 -8.70
CA ASN A 35 0.45 -10.23 -10.07
C ASN A 35 1.62 -10.44 -11.02
N ARG A 36 1.42 -11.30 -12.03
CA ARG A 36 2.44 -11.52 -13.05
C ARG A 36 2.65 -10.28 -13.90
N GLY A 37 3.90 -10.04 -14.29
CA GLY A 37 4.27 -9.05 -15.27
C GLY A 37 4.12 -9.56 -16.70
N VAL A 38 4.40 -8.68 -17.67
CA VAL A 38 4.34 -9.01 -19.09
C VAL A 38 5.47 -9.94 -19.50
N ARG A 39 6.66 -9.76 -18.93
CA ARG A 39 7.83 -10.57 -19.25
C ARG A 39 7.87 -11.83 -18.36
N PRO A 40 8.43 -12.96 -18.89
CA PRO A 40 8.58 -14.18 -18.10
C PRO A 40 9.34 -13.93 -16.79
N GLY A 41 8.83 -14.49 -15.70
CA GLY A 41 9.44 -14.37 -14.38
C GLY A 41 9.23 -13.05 -13.67
N GLU A 42 8.55 -12.10 -14.28
CA GLU A 42 8.19 -10.84 -13.62
C GLU A 42 6.90 -10.97 -12.83
N ALA A 43 6.91 -10.39 -11.63
CA ALA A 43 5.73 -10.32 -10.78
C ALA A 43 5.85 -9.12 -9.85
N THR A 44 4.71 -8.59 -9.42
CA THR A 44 4.68 -7.55 -8.40
C THR A 44 4.96 -8.18 -7.03
N GLU A 45 5.82 -7.54 -6.25
CA GLU A 45 6.24 -8.06 -4.94
C GLU A 45 5.96 -7.09 -3.80
N TYR A 46 5.70 -5.83 -4.10
CA TYR A 46 5.41 -4.80 -3.11
C TYR A 46 4.35 -3.83 -3.60
N THR A 47 3.50 -3.39 -2.66
CA THR A 47 2.66 -2.21 -2.85
C THR A 47 3.43 -0.99 -2.37
N LEU A 48 3.40 0.07 -3.16
CA LEU A 48 3.90 1.38 -2.80
C LEU A 48 2.71 2.33 -2.70
N LEU A 49 2.48 2.87 -1.51
CA LEU A 49 1.50 3.92 -1.29
C LEU A 49 2.24 5.24 -1.13
N VAL A 50 1.75 6.28 -1.80
CA VAL A 50 2.23 7.65 -1.61
C VAL A 50 1.05 8.46 -1.11
N TYR A 51 1.15 8.96 0.13
CA TYR A 51 0.13 9.83 0.69
C TYR A 51 0.31 11.23 0.13
N LEU A 52 -0.72 11.76 -0.51
CA LEU A 52 -0.66 13.05 -1.19
C LEU A 52 -1.11 14.19 -0.28
N ASN A 53 -1.73 13.87 0.84
CA ASN A 53 -2.06 14.79 1.92
C ASN A 53 -2.06 14.05 3.25
N GLY A 54 -2.25 14.78 4.33
CA GLY A 54 -2.24 14.19 5.66
C GLY A 54 -2.81 15.11 6.71
N GLN A 55 -2.48 14.83 7.97
CA GLN A 55 -3.00 15.58 9.12
C GLN A 55 -2.66 17.07 9.06
N GLU A 56 -1.51 17.43 8.52
CA GLU A 56 -1.09 18.83 8.35
C GLU A 56 -2.00 19.59 7.39
N CYS A 57 -2.77 18.90 6.55
CA CYS A 57 -3.75 19.48 5.65
C CYS A 57 -5.19 19.38 6.18
N GLY A 58 -5.37 19.01 7.46
CA GLY A 58 -6.68 18.88 8.09
C GLY A 58 -7.32 17.50 7.97
N LEU A 59 -6.65 16.52 7.40
CA LEU A 59 -7.14 15.15 7.35
C LEU A 59 -7.11 14.53 8.74
N GLN A 60 -8.22 13.89 9.13
CA GLN A 60 -8.29 13.07 10.34
C GLN A 60 -8.80 11.68 10.01
N GLY A 61 -8.19 10.66 10.58
CA GLY A 61 -8.46 9.27 10.23
C GLY A 61 -7.75 8.87 8.94
N GLY A 62 -8.19 7.78 8.36
CA GLY A 62 -7.61 7.28 7.12
C GLY A 62 -6.27 6.58 7.30
N ASP A 63 -5.91 6.19 8.51
CA ASP A 63 -4.65 5.46 8.77
C ASP A 63 -4.62 4.14 8.03
N THR A 64 -3.44 3.74 7.57
CA THR A 64 -3.20 2.39 7.11
C THR A 64 -2.80 1.54 8.31
N VAL A 65 -3.53 0.47 8.57
CA VAL A 65 -3.37 -0.36 9.76
C VAL A 65 -2.95 -1.76 9.36
N PHE A 66 -1.90 -2.27 10.00
CA PHE A 66 -1.40 -3.63 9.80
C PHE A 66 -1.71 -4.49 11.01
N PHE A 67 -2.11 -5.74 10.76
CA PHE A 67 -2.53 -6.69 11.77
C PHE A 67 -1.67 -7.96 11.77
N ALA A 68 -1.43 -8.51 12.95
CA ALA A 68 -0.86 -9.85 13.11
C ALA A 68 -1.91 -10.92 12.76
N ASN A 69 -3.17 -10.65 13.13
CA ASN A 69 -4.35 -11.45 12.84
C ASN A 69 -5.57 -10.54 12.94
N LYS A 70 -6.78 -11.09 12.75
CA LYS A 70 -8.02 -10.29 12.73
C LYS A 70 -8.29 -9.47 14.00
N ARG A 71 -7.59 -9.75 15.11
CA ARG A 71 -7.86 -9.14 16.43
C ARG A 71 -6.69 -8.34 16.98
N THR A 72 -5.50 -8.47 16.38
CA THR A 72 -4.27 -7.87 16.94
C THR A 72 -3.66 -6.89 15.95
N GLU A 73 -3.78 -5.61 16.24
CA GLU A 73 -3.10 -4.56 15.49
C GLU A 73 -1.60 -4.59 15.80
N LEU A 74 -0.77 -4.54 14.76
CA LEU A 74 0.69 -4.44 14.88
C LEU A 74 1.15 -3.00 14.87
N CYS A 75 0.71 -2.24 13.89
CA CYS A 75 1.10 -0.84 13.72
C CYS A 75 0.11 -0.12 12.81
N ARG A 76 0.16 1.19 12.87
CA ARG A 76 -0.61 2.05 11.97
C ARG A 76 0.25 3.17 11.45
N VAL A 77 -0.05 3.59 10.22
CA VAL A 77 0.65 4.67 9.54
C VAL A 77 -0.35 5.79 9.31
N GLU A 78 -0.09 6.94 9.92
CA GLU A 78 -0.89 8.14 9.71
C GLU A 78 -0.50 8.78 8.38
N PRO A 79 -1.46 9.16 7.54
CA PRO A 79 -1.16 9.87 6.30
C PRO A 79 -0.41 11.18 6.57
N GLN A 80 0.66 11.40 5.81
CA GLN A 80 1.44 12.63 5.80
C GLN A 80 1.82 12.93 4.36
N THR A 81 1.75 14.17 3.93
CA THR A 81 2.08 14.54 2.57
C THR A 81 3.48 14.09 2.18
N GLY A 82 3.58 13.31 1.11
CA GLY A 82 4.85 12.81 0.60
C GLY A 82 5.40 11.57 1.30
N LEU A 83 4.74 11.08 2.34
CA LEU A 83 5.13 9.83 2.99
C LEU A 83 4.87 8.66 2.05
N MET A 84 5.87 7.81 1.90
CA MET A 84 5.76 6.57 1.12
C MET A 84 5.76 5.37 2.04
N LEU A 85 4.83 4.46 1.80
CA LEU A 85 4.71 3.20 2.52
C LEU A 85 4.90 2.05 1.55
N LEU A 86 5.82 1.16 1.87
CA LEU A 86 6.10 -0.03 1.06
C LEU A 86 5.78 -1.28 1.88
N HIS A 87 4.93 -2.16 1.35
CA HIS A 87 4.64 -3.43 2.01
C HIS A 87 4.55 -4.59 1.02
N ALA A 88 4.88 -5.80 1.50
CA ALA A 88 5.03 -6.98 0.67
C ALA A 88 3.69 -7.53 0.17
N HIS A 89 3.72 -8.16 -0.99
CA HIS A 89 2.62 -8.92 -1.57
C HIS A 89 2.70 -10.41 -1.24
N GLY A 90 1.62 -11.12 -1.52
CA GLY A 90 1.55 -12.57 -1.48
C GLY A 90 1.66 -13.11 -0.06
N ASP A 91 2.42 -14.20 0.10
CA ASP A 91 2.56 -14.90 1.38
C ASP A 91 3.16 -14.04 2.49
N ARG A 92 3.91 -13.00 2.12
CA ARG A 92 4.52 -12.08 3.07
C ARG A 92 3.65 -10.88 3.37
N CYS A 93 2.50 -10.76 2.72
CA CYS A 93 1.59 -9.64 2.94
C CYS A 93 0.89 -9.76 4.28
N LEU A 94 1.03 -8.74 5.11
CA LEU A 94 0.26 -8.64 6.35
C LEU A 94 -1.18 -8.26 6.02
N LEU A 95 -2.11 -8.77 6.81
CA LEU A 95 -3.49 -8.28 6.78
C LEU A 95 -3.46 -6.79 7.11
N HIS A 96 -4.11 -5.98 6.29
CA HIS A 96 -4.11 -4.52 6.50
C HIS A 96 -5.42 -3.91 6.03
N ALA A 97 -5.69 -2.71 6.54
CA ALA A 97 -6.91 -1.97 6.27
C ALA A 97 -6.61 -0.48 6.15
N GLY A 98 -7.49 0.25 5.51
CA GLY A 98 -7.55 1.70 5.59
C GLY A 98 -8.69 2.10 6.51
N ASP A 99 -8.36 2.74 7.64
CA ASP A 99 -9.35 3.25 8.56
C ASP A 99 -10.23 4.31 7.91
N ALA A 100 -11.44 4.45 8.41
CA ALA A 100 -12.37 5.46 7.93
C ALA A 100 -11.80 6.87 8.08
N VAL A 101 -12.03 7.70 7.07
CA VAL A 101 -11.75 9.13 7.14
C VAL A 101 -12.82 9.77 8.05
N ARG A 102 -12.38 10.50 9.07
CA ARG A 102 -13.26 11.19 10.01
C ARG A 102 -13.49 12.63 9.64
N LYS A 103 -12.48 13.29 9.06
CA LYS A 103 -12.54 14.69 8.63
C LYS A 103 -11.64 14.92 7.42
N GLY A 104 -12.09 15.72 6.48
CA GLY A 104 -11.36 16.03 5.26
C GLY A 104 -11.45 14.90 4.23
N GLU A 105 -10.54 14.91 3.29
CA GLU A 105 -10.44 13.89 2.24
C GLU A 105 -9.02 13.34 2.21
N LYS A 106 -8.89 12.04 1.96
CA LYS A 106 -7.60 11.36 1.86
C LYS A 106 -7.28 11.09 0.40
N TYR A 107 -6.11 11.54 -0.04
CA TYR A 107 -5.62 11.33 -1.39
C TYR A 107 -4.40 10.43 -1.36
N VAL A 108 -4.47 9.30 -2.07
CA VAL A 108 -3.40 8.29 -2.09
C VAL A 108 -3.13 7.85 -3.52
N LEU A 109 -1.86 7.81 -3.88
CA LEU A 109 -1.40 7.15 -5.10
C LEU A 109 -0.89 5.77 -4.74
N ARG A 110 -1.32 4.76 -5.48
CA ARG A 110 -0.82 3.39 -5.35
C ARG A 110 -0.08 2.96 -6.59
N ALA A 111 1.09 2.40 -6.38
CA ALA A 111 1.87 1.70 -7.40
C ALA A 111 2.23 0.32 -6.89
N ASP A 112 2.49 -0.61 -7.79
CA ASP A 112 3.00 -1.94 -7.45
C ASP A 112 4.39 -2.08 -8.04
N VAL A 113 5.34 -2.52 -7.20
CA VAL A 113 6.74 -2.68 -7.61
C VAL A 113 6.94 -4.05 -8.24
N MET A 114 7.42 -4.05 -9.47
CA MET A 114 7.67 -5.23 -10.27
C MET A 114 9.10 -5.72 -10.05
N TYR A 115 9.22 -7.02 -9.80
CA TYR A 115 10.51 -7.72 -9.72
C TYR A 115 10.61 -8.73 -10.85
N GLY A 116 11.81 -8.90 -11.37
CA GLY A 116 12.13 -9.89 -12.36
C GLY A 116 13.36 -10.69 -11.97
N PRO A 117 13.79 -11.66 -12.81
CA PRO A 117 15.00 -12.43 -12.56
C PRO A 117 16.23 -11.53 -12.47
N ALA A 118 17.08 -11.83 -11.53
CA ALA A 118 18.35 -11.12 -11.36
C ALA A 118 19.31 -11.41 -12.53
#